data_ea9f9ad048e3e526b139c621a5277ad0
#
_entry.id   ea9f9ad048e3e526b139c621a5277ad0
#
_cell.length_a   1.000
_cell.length_b   1.000
_cell.length_c   1.000
_cell.angle_alpha   90.00
_cell.angle_beta   90.00
_cell.angle_gamma   90.00
#
_symmetry.space_group_name_H-M   'P 1'
#
loop_
_entity.id
_entity.type
_entity.pdbx_description
1 polymer ?
#
loop_
_entity_poly.entity_id
_entity_poly.type
_entity_poly.pdbx_seq_one_letter_code
_entity_poly.pdbx_strand_id
1 'polypeptide(L)'
;MSPAASHKKAQPNASDALFIYYLEGVIHPATPMPHPDFLGNWVEETSTFLFFGSPADDMVQGFCRSMSHLTFIDRYEMTYEQWQGGDAEPFTAGGLTITPFRKGTPPEGRPGPGDIFLDAGVVFGNGAHPTTSSCLSLLARLGPELAGQTVQDLGTGTGLLALGAARLGAEKVLAVDLNHLAVRTTLANARINGLTRQIVAVQGRAEEMVHAPADLVVSNIHYDIMKHLVVSEGFLIKKEAILSGLMTTEARTIEQVLKSKGFLIADHLSPDGIWHTFHVKRG
;
A
#
# COMPACT_ATOMS: atom_id res chain seq x y z
N MET A 1 36.02 -9.84 32.74
CA MET A 1 36.21 -9.04 31.51
C MET A 1 35.90 -9.95 30.32
N SER A 2 34.71 -9.90 29.80
CA SER A 2 34.32 -10.59 28.56
C SER A 2 34.44 -9.64 27.38
N PRO A 3 34.98 -10.03 26.23
CA PRO A 3 35.10 -9.16 25.08
C PRO A 3 33.75 -8.99 24.40
N ALA A 4 33.41 -7.74 24.13
CA ALA A 4 32.25 -7.34 23.33
C ALA A 4 32.34 -7.97 21.94
N ALA A 5 31.30 -8.71 21.55
CA ALA A 5 31.13 -9.20 20.19
C ALA A 5 30.85 -8.01 19.28
N SER A 6 31.81 -7.70 18.42
CA SER A 6 31.65 -6.74 17.32
C SER A 6 30.67 -7.34 16.31
N HIS A 7 29.46 -6.81 16.23
CA HIS A 7 28.56 -7.09 15.10
C HIS A 7 29.21 -6.52 13.83
N LYS A 8 29.88 -7.36 13.06
CA LYS A 8 30.20 -7.09 11.67
C LYS A 8 28.88 -6.93 10.93
N LYS A 9 28.51 -5.70 10.52
CA LYS A 9 27.48 -5.49 9.52
C LYS A 9 27.88 -6.32 8.29
N ALA A 10 27.02 -7.28 7.92
CA ALA A 10 27.18 -8.03 6.69
C ALA A 10 27.20 -7.03 5.53
N GLN A 11 28.13 -7.17 4.59
CA GLN A 11 28.08 -6.40 3.35
C GLN A 11 26.78 -6.79 2.62
N PRO A 12 26.03 -5.81 2.06
CA PRO A 12 24.81 -6.12 1.32
C PRO A 12 25.17 -7.08 0.18
N ASN A 13 24.39 -8.15 0.06
CA ASN A 13 24.50 -9.05 -1.08
C ASN A 13 24.14 -8.30 -2.37
N ALA A 14 24.78 -8.57 -3.48
CA ALA A 14 24.48 -7.97 -4.78
C ALA A 14 23.00 -8.16 -5.20
N SER A 15 22.32 -9.18 -4.65
CA SER A 15 20.88 -9.44 -4.83
C SER A 15 19.95 -8.45 -4.10
N ASP A 16 20.52 -7.61 -3.23
CA ASP A 16 19.75 -6.66 -2.41
C ASP A 16 19.78 -5.23 -2.95
N ALA A 17 20.53 -4.98 -4.02
CA ALA A 17 20.65 -3.67 -4.64
C ALA A 17 19.37 -3.29 -5.40
N LEU A 18 18.97 -2.05 -5.26
CA LEU A 18 17.86 -1.42 -5.96
C LEU A 18 18.38 -0.19 -6.70
N PHE A 19 18.14 -0.16 -8.00
CA PHE A 19 18.50 0.94 -8.88
C PHE A 19 17.23 1.65 -9.32
N ILE A 20 17.10 2.93 -8.96
CA ILE A 20 15.92 3.74 -9.22
C ILE A 20 16.30 4.86 -10.18
N TYR A 21 15.62 4.94 -11.31
CA TYR A 21 15.83 6.00 -12.30
C TYR A 21 14.64 6.95 -12.26
N TYR A 22 14.91 8.20 -11.95
CA TYR A 22 13.93 9.27 -11.93
C TYR A 22 13.89 9.97 -13.27
N LEU A 23 12.71 9.98 -13.87
CA LEU A 23 12.43 10.61 -15.14
C LEU A 23 11.32 11.66 -14.97
N GLU A 24 11.49 12.81 -15.59
CA GLU A 24 10.37 13.70 -15.89
C GLU A 24 9.65 13.20 -17.15
N GLY A 25 8.31 13.17 -17.09
CA GLY A 25 7.46 12.57 -18.10
C GLY A 25 6.85 11.25 -17.65
N VAL A 26 5.69 10.93 -18.23
CA VAL A 26 4.90 9.75 -17.85
C VAL A 26 5.15 8.61 -18.81
N ILE A 27 5.53 7.46 -18.26
CA ILE A 27 5.63 6.19 -18.97
C ILE A 27 4.39 5.36 -18.65
N HIS A 28 3.64 4.97 -19.69
CA HIS A 28 2.48 4.10 -19.49
C HIS A 28 2.90 2.78 -18.85
N PRO A 29 2.18 2.30 -17.82
CA PRO A 29 2.56 1.08 -17.07
C PRO A 29 2.75 -0.18 -17.91
N ALA A 30 2.03 -0.28 -19.03
CA ALA A 30 2.15 -1.41 -19.95
C ALA A 30 3.30 -1.26 -20.97
N THR A 31 4.10 -0.18 -20.90
CA THR A 31 5.24 0.01 -21.81
C THR A 31 6.28 -1.07 -21.53
N PRO A 32 6.66 -1.88 -22.53
CA PRO A 32 7.67 -2.92 -22.35
C PRO A 32 9.03 -2.33 -21.97
N MET A 33 9.62 -2.86 -20.90
CA MET A 33 11.00 -2.57 -20.50
C MET A 33 11.84 -3.83 -20.71
N PRO A 34 12.65 -3.90 -21.79
CA PRO A 34 13.38 -5.12 -22.16
C PRO A 34 14.64 -5.30 -21.30
N HIS A 35 14.47 -5.37 -19.99
CA HIS A 35 15.53 -5.63 -19.03
C HIS A 35 15.13 -6.77 -18.10
N PRO A 36 15.98 -7.81 -17.92
CA PRO A 36 15.63 -8.99 -17.13
C PRO A 36 15.29 -8.67 -15.67
N ASP A 37 15.98 -7.67 -15.11
CA ASP A 37 15.83 -7.26 -13.72
C ASP A 37 14.92 -6.04 -13.54
N PHE A 38 14.07 -5.74 -14.53
CA PHE A 38 13.06 -4.70 -14.38
C PHE A 38 11.98 -5.14 -13.39
N LEU A 39 11.82 -4.38 -12.31
CA LEU A 39 10.88 -4.66 -11.22
C LEU A 39 9.52 -4.00 -11.46
N GLY A 40 9.52 -2.81 -12.04
CA GLY A 40 8.31 -2.06 -12.34
C GLY A 40 8.56 -0.56 -12.45
N ASN A 41 7.50 0.17 -12.74
CA ASN A 41 7.51 1.64 -12.74
C ASN A 41 6.47 2.18 -11.78
N TRP A 42 6.79 3.31 -11.18
CA TRP A 42 5.89 4.12 -10.36
C TRP A 42 5.70 5.47 -11.04
N VAL A 43 4.46 5.86 -11.26
CA VAL A 43 4.11 7.15 -11.84
C VAL A 43 3.54 8.03 -10.75
N GLU A 44 4.07 9.24 -10.62
CA GLU A 44 3.61 10.24 -9.68
C GLU A 44 3.54 11.59 -10.40
N GLU A 45 2.33 12.12 -10.53
CA GLU A 45 2.02 13.34 -11.30
C GLU A 45 2.61 13.31 -12.72
N THR A 46 3.67 14.08 -12.97
CA THR A 46 4.37 14.19 -14.26
C THR A 46 5.67 13.38 -14.28
N SER A 47 5.96 12.62 -13.23
CA SER A 47 7.22 11.92 -13.03
C SER A 47 7.05 10.40 -13.11
N THR A 48 8.10 9.72 -13.56
CA THR A 48 8.18 8.26 -13.55
C THR A 48 9.45 7.82 -12.83
N PHE A 49 9.30 6.84 -11.95
CA PHE A 49 10.40 6.13 -11.30
C PHE A 49 10.45 4.71 -11.84
N LEU A 50 11.59 4.33 -12.41
CA LEU A 50 11.85 2.97 -12.91
C LEU A 50 12.70 2.22 -11.91
N PHE A 51 12.29 1.03 -11.53
CA PHE A 51 12.96 0.20 -10.52
C PHE A 51 13.60 -1.01 -11.19
N PHE A 52 14.88 -1.25 -10.88
CA PHE A 52 15.67 -2.38 -11.39
C PHE A 52 16.47 -3.05 -10.27
N GLY A 53 16.67 -4.37 -10.40
CA GLY A 53 17.52 -5.15 -9.51
C GLY A 53 19.02 -5.13 -9.91
N SER A 54 19.36 -4.53 -11.05
CA SER A 54 20.74 -4.32 -11.53
C SER A 54 20.83 -3.03 -12.34
N PRO A 55 22.03 -2.47 -12.58
CA PRO A 55 22.20 -1.24 -13.36
C PRO A 55 21.59 -1.34 -14.76
N ALA A 56 20.86 -0.31 -15.19
CA ALA A 56 20.17 -0.24 -16.49
C ALA A 56 20.42 1.09 -17.22
N ASP A 57 21.56 1.75 -16.97
CA ASP A 57 21.88 3.11 -17.42
C ASP A 57 21.75 3.27 -18.93
N ASP A 58 22.42 2.40 -19.72
CA ASP A 58 22.40 2.47 -21.18
C ASP A 58 20.99 2.29 -21.75
N MET A 59 20.22 1.37 -21.16
CA MET A 59 18.83 1.11 -21.58
C MET A 59 17.94 2.30 -21.26
N VAL A 60 18.01 2.87 -20.06
CA VAL A 60 17.19 4.03 -19.64
C VAL A 60 17.53 5.25 -20.49
N GLN A 61 18.83 5.53 -20.74
CA GLN A 61 19.25 6.61 -21.61
C GLN A 61 18.80 6.42 -23.07
N GLY A 62 18.90 5.18 -23.57
CA GLY A 62 18.38 4.83 -24.90
C GLY A 62 16.88 5.05 -25.00
N PHE A 63 16.14 4.68 -23.96
CA PHE A 63 14.69 4.86 -23.86
C PHE A 63 14.31 6.35 -23.85
N CYS A 64 14.97 7.19 -23.04
CA CYS A 64 14.76 8.64 -23.04
C CYS A 64 15.08 9.28 -24.39
N ARG A 65 16.14 8.85 -25.09
CA ARG A 65 16.43 9.34 -26.44
C ARG A 65 15.36 8.99 -27.47
N SER A 66 14.66 7.86 -27.29
CA SER A 66 13.60 7.42 -28.20
C SER A 66 12.25 8.08 -27.96
N MET A 67 12.04 8.71 -26.81
CA MET A 67 10.79 9.31 -26.37
C MET A 67 11.00 10.79 -25.98
N SER A 68 10.67 11.72 -26.85
CA SER A 68 10.95 13.16 -26.70
C SER A 68 10.27 13.82 -25.49
N HIS A 69 9.25 13.18 -24.90
CA HIS A 69 8.56 13.69 -23.70
C HIS A 69 9.20 13.19 -22.39
N LEU A 70 10.27 12.38 -22.46
CA LEU A 70 10.97 11.88 -21.28
C LEU A 70 12.32 12.57 -21.12
N THR A 71 12.59 13.01 -19.89
CA THR A 71 13.89 13.57 -19.52
C THR A 71 14.44 12.78 -18.33
N PHE A 72 15.66 12.26 -18.47
CA PHE A 72 16.37 11.67 -17.34
C PHE A 72 16.77 12.78 -16.35
N ILE A 73 16.41 12.63 -15.08
CA ILE A 73 16.68 13.59 -14.02
C ILE A 73 17.80 13.08 -13.12
N ASP A 74 17.64 11.86 -12.54
CA ASP A 74 18.58 11.35 -11.56
C ASP A 74 18.54 9.82 -11.47
N ARG A 75 19.55 9.24 -10.82
CA ARG A 75 19.64 7.82 -10.49
C ARG A 75 20.00 7.65 -9.03
N TYR A 76 19.25 6.81 -8.35
CA TYR A 76 19.50 6.42 -6.97
C TYR A 76 19.91 4.95 -6.93
N GLU A 77 20.87 4.64 -6.06
CA GLU A 77 21.30 3.29 -5.74
C GLU A 77 21.22 3.09 -4.24
N MET A 78 20.44 2.10 -3.82
CA MET A 78 20.23 1.79 -2.42
C MET A 78 19.89 0.30 -2.25
N THR A 79 19.75 -0.16 -1.01
CA THR A 79 19.23 -1.49 -0.74
C THR A 79 17.70 -1.47 -0.60
N TYR A 80 17.05 -2.62 -0.76
CA TYR A 80 15.62 -2.76 -0.43
C TYR A 80 15.33 -2.35 1.02
N GLU A 81 16.21 -2.68 1.95
CA GLU A 81 16.09 -2.28 3.35
C GLU A 81 16.06 -0.76 3.49
N GLN A 82 16.96 -0.05 2.81
CA GLN A 82 16.99 1.41 2.82
C GLN A 82 15.72 2.01 2.20
N TRP A 83 15.24 1.43 1.09
CA TRP A 83 14.02 1.85 0.44
C TRP A 83 12.79 1.66 1.33
N GLN A 84 12.70 0.54 2.03
CA GLN A 84 11.57 0.20 2.92
C GLN A 84 11.67 0.84 4.32
N GLY A 85 12.76 1.55 4.62
CA GLY A 85 12.96 2.21 5.93
C GLY A 85 13.42 1.27 7.04
N GLY A 86 13.99 0.13 6.69
CA GLY A 86 14.52 -0.89 7.62
C GLY A 86 14.04 -2.30 7.29
N ASP A 87 14.65 -3.29 7.95
CA ASP A 87 14.13 -4.67 7.92
C ASP A 87 12.80 -4.73 8.65
N ALA A 88 11.78 -5.20 7.96
CA ALA A 88 10.47 -5.37 8.54
C ALA A 88 10.42 -6.71 9.32
N GLU A 89 10.39 -6.62 10.64
CA GLU A 89 10.18 -7.77 11.53
C GLU A 89 8.70 -8.18 11.54
N PRO A 90 8.38 -9.45 11.79
CA PRO A 90 7.01 -9.87 12.00
C PRO A 90 6.33 -9.06 13.12
N PHE A 91 5.10 -8.65 12.87
CA PHE A 91 4.34 -7.86 13.84
C PHE A 91 2.88 -8.29 13.87
N THR A 92 2.17 -7.90 14.93
CA THR A 92 0.75 -8.21 15.10
C THR A 92 -0.09 -6.92 15.12
N ALA A 93 -1.15 -6.89 14.32
CA ALA A 93 -2.13 -5.82 14.31
C ALA A 93 -3.54 -6.37 14.03
N GLY A 94 -4.54 -5.90 14.78
CA GLY A 94 -5.93 -6.36 14.62
C GLY A 94 -6.09 -7.87 14.81
N GLY A 95 -5.27 -8.51 15.66
CA GLY A 95 -5.28 -9.96 15.88
C GLY A 95 -4.70 -10.78 14.71
N LEU A 96 -4.15 -10.12 13.69
CA LEU A 96 -3.45 -10.77 12.59
C LEU A 96 -1.94 -10.70 12.79
N THR A 97 -1.23 -11.77 12.47
CA THR A 97 0.24 -11.81 12.42
C THR A 97 0.70 -11.54 10.99
N ILE A 98 1.41 -10.45 10.79
CA ILE A 98 1.98 -10.07 9.50
C ILE A 98 3.45 -10.47 9.48
N THR A 99 3.84 -11.32 8.55
CA THR A 99 5.21 -11.76 8.34
C THR A 99 5.73 -11.19 7.01
N PRO A 100 6.46 -10.08 7.05
CA PRO A 100 7.13 -9.54 5.87
C PRO A 100 8.21 -10.51 5.38
N PHE A 101 8.38 -10.58 4.07
CA PHE A 101 9.47 -11.35 3.46
C PHE A 101 9.92 -10.71 2.16
N ARG A 102 11.08 -11.10 1.67
CA ARG A 102 11.62 -10.64 0.39
C ARG A 102 11.21 -11.54 -0.76
N LYS A 103 11.00 -10.95 -1.92
CA LYS A 103 10.73 -11.66 -3.17
C LYS A 103 11.72 -12.82 -3.37
N GLY A 104 11.19 -14.01 -3.61
CA GLY A 104 11.97 -15.22 -3.83
C GLY A 104 12.28 -16.04 -2.57
N THR A 105 11.96 -15.52 -1.36
CA THR A 105 12.16 -16.22 -0.09
C THR A 105 10.89 -16.25 0.75
N PRO A 106 9.74 -16.73 0.22
CA PRO A 106 8.52 -16.79 1.02
C PRO A 106 8.75 -17.70 2.23
N PRO A 107 8.11 -17.40 3.37
CA PRO A 107 8.11 -18.28 4.52
C PRO A 107 7.66 -19.70 4.15
N GLU A 108 8.17 -20.71 4.84
CA GLU A 108 7.77 -22.09 4.60
C GLU A 108 6.27 -22.31 4.95
N GLY A 109 5.60 -23.09 4.11
CA GLY A 109 4.20 -23.46 4.33
C GLY A 109 3.20 -22.47 3.74
N ARG A 110 1.97 -22.52 4.23
CA ARG A 110 0.88 -21.60 3.89
C ARG A 110 0.48 -20.82 5.13
N PRO A 111 0.16 -19.52 4.98
CA PRO A 111 -0.30 -18.74 6.12
C PRO A 111 -1.62 -19.32 6.66
N GLY A 112 -1.71 -19.41 7.99
CA GLY A 112 -2.92 -19.79 8.71
C GLY A 112 -4.03 -18.74 8.61
N PRO A 113 -5.20 -18.99 9.23
CA PRO A 113 -6.32 -18.05 9.17
C PRO A 113 -6.02 -16.66 9.74
N GLY A 114 -5.12 -16.59 10.75
CA GLY A 114 -4.70 -15.34 11.37
C GLY A 114 -3.39 -14.76 10.82
N ASP A 115 -2.78 -15.40 9.81
CA ASP A 115 -1.46 -15.02 9.32
C ASP A 115 -1.56 -14.36 7.94
N ILE A 116 -0.68 -13.38 7.71
CA ILE A 116 -0.48 -12.73 6.42
C ILE A 116 1.02 -12.75 6.08
N PHE A 117 1.38 -13.38 4.97
CA PHE A 117 2.70 -13.25 4.38
C PHE A 117 2.70 -12.05 3.43
N LEU A 118 3.62 -11.11 3.62
CA LEU A 118 3.64 -9.84 2.91
C LEU A 118 4.97 -9.63 2.17
N ASP A 119 4.93 -9.63 0.84
CA ASP A 119 6.01 -9.12 0.00
C ASP A 119 5.69 -7.67 -0.39
N ALA A 120 6.36 -6.71 0.22
CA ALA A 120 6.17 -5.30 -0.15
C ALA A 120 6.86 -4.95 -1.47
N GLY A 121 7.87 -5.71 -1.89
CA GLY A 121 8.67 -5.38 -3.05
C GLY A 121 9.19 -3.94 -2.98
N VAL A 122 8.93 -3.16 -4.03
CA VAL A 122 9.28 -1.73 -4.09
C VAL A 122 8.07 -0.81 -3.85
N VAL A 123 6.94 -1.35 -3.41
CA VAL A 123 5.69 -0.61 -3.16
C VAL A 123 5.62 -0.17 -1.70
N PHE A 124 5.00 0.98 -1.45
CA PHE A 124 4.73 1.45 -0.09
C PHE A 124 3.69 0.58 0.62
N GLY A 125 3.78 0.51 1.96
CA GLY A 125 2.82 -0.21 2.79
C GLY A 125 3.36 -1.56 3.30
N ASN A 126 4.62 -1.60 3.75
CA ASN A 126 5.22 -2.75 4.45
C ASN A 126 4.55 -3.08 5.79
N GLY A 127 3.60 -2.24 6.23
CA GLY A 127 2.82 -2.42 7.45
C GLY A 127 3.43 -1.81 8.72
N ALA A 128 4.69 -1.35 8.67
CA ALA A 128 5.36 -0.77 9.85
C ALA A 128 4.79 0.59 10.28
N HIS A 129 4.03 1.26 9.41
CA HIS A 129 3.47 2.57 9.73
C HIS A 129 2.29 2.47 10.72
N PRO A 130 2.20 3.34 11.75
CA PRO A 130 1.14 3.30 12.76
C PRO A 130 -0.28 3.33 12.20
N THR A 131 -0.50 4.05 11.08
CA THR A 131 -1.80 4.13 10.40
C THR A 131 -2.28 2.77 9.90
N THR A 132 -1.39 1.92 9.42
CA THR A 132 -1.72 0.57 8.95
C THR A 132 -2.21 -0.30 10.10
N SER A 133 -1.48 -0.30 11.22
CA SER A 133 -1.89 -1.02 12.42
C SER A 133 -3.22 -0.52 12.98
N SER A 134 -3.46 0.80 12.92
CA SER A 134 -4.74 1.40 13.32
C SER A 134 -5.89 0.95 12.42
N CYS A 135 -5.71 0.94 11.08
CA CYS A 135 -6.72 0.42 10.15
C CYS A 135 -7.05 -1.06 10.41
N LEU A 136 -6.02 -1.91 10.58
CA LEU A 136 -6.22 -3.33 10.88
C LEU A 136 -6.93 -3.53 12.24
N SER A 137 -6.62 -2.69 13.24
CA SER A 137 -7.28 -2.73 14.53
C SER A 137 -8.75 -2.34 14.44
N LEU A 138 -9.11 -1.32 13.63
CA LEU A 138 -10.49 -0.94 13.39
C LEU A 138 -11.24 -2.00 12.58
N LEU A 139 -10.63 -2.61 11.56
CA LEU A 139 -11.20 -3.75 10.84
C LEU A 139 -11.52 -4.90 11.77
N ALA A 140 -10.60 -5.23 12.69
CA ALA A 140 -10.81 -6.30 13.67
C ALA A 140 -11.94 -5.99 14.67
N ARG A 141 -12.13 -4.71 15.04
CA ARG A 141 -13.23 -4.30 15.93
C ARG A 141 -14.60 -4.45 15.28
N LEU A 142 -14.68 -4.42 13.95
CA LEU A 142 -15.92 -4.73 13.24
C LEU A 142 -16.30 -6.22 13.41
N GLY A 143 -15.33 -7.08 13.65
CA GLY A 143 -15.52 -8.47 14.03
C GLY A 143 -16.53 -9.21 13.14
N PRO A 144 -17.58 -9.82 13.73
CA PRO A 144 -18.59 -10.56 12.97
C PRO A 144 -19.37 -9.70 11.95
N GLU A 145 -19.45 -8.38 12.15
CA GLU A 145 -20.14 -7.47 11.22
C GLU A 145 -19.45 -7.44 9.85
N LEU A 146 -18.14 -7.72 9.81
CA LEU A 146 -17.39 -7.78 8.54
C LEU A 146 -17.69 -9.04 7.72
N ALA A 147 -18.20 -10.08 8.37
CA ALA A 147 -18.51 -11.35 7.71
C ALA A 147 -19.60 -11.18 6.64
N GLY A 148 -19.27 -11.60 5.41
CA GLY A 148 -20.18 -11.48 4.27
C GLY A 148 -20.23 -10.09 3.62
N GLN A 149 -19.50 -9.10 4.16
CA GLN A 149 -19.43 -7.76 3.58
C GLN A 149 -18.51 -7.68 2.37
N THR A 150 -18.82 -6.72 1.51
CA THR A 150 -17.95 -6.27 0.43
C THR A 150 -17.13 -5.05 0.88
N VAL A 151 -15.82 -5.09 0.70
CA VAL A 151 -14.89 -4.03 1.11
C VAL A 151 -14.23 -3.41 -0.10
N GLN A 152 -14.07 -2.08 -0.11
CA GLN A 152 -13.15 -1.38 -1.01
C GLN A 152 -11.91 -0.94 -0.24
N ASP A 153 -10.71 -1.31 -0.73
CA ASP A 153 -9.43 -0.81 -0.25
C ASP A 153 -8.88 0.18 -1.28
N LEU A 154 -9.00 1.47 -0.99
CA LEU A 154 -8.65 2.57 -1.90
C LEU A 154 -7.26 3.11 -1.56
N GLY A 155 -6.32 3.01 -2.51
CA GLY A 155 -4.89 3.21 -2.28
C GLY A 155 -4.28 1.96 -1.63
N THR A 156 -4.52 0.80 -2.23
CA THR A 156 -4.21 -0.50 -1.61
C THR A 156 -2.72 -0.77 -1.38
N GLY A 157 -1.82 -0.15 -2.17
CA GLY A 157 -0.37 -0.33 -2.05
C GLY A 157 0.05 -1.79 -2.17
N THR A 158 0.59 -2.34 -1.08
CA THR A 158 0.97 -3.76 -1.00
C THR A 158 -0.21 -4.73 -0.93
N GLY A 159 -1.42 -4.22 -0.69
CA GLY A 159 -2.63 -5.01 -0.47
C GLY A 159 -2.84 -5.44 0.99
N LEU A 160 -2.05 -4.94 1.94
CA LEU A 160 -2.11 -5.41 3.33
C LEU A 160 -3.48 -5.21 3.97
N LEU A 161 -4.14 -4.07 3.74
CA LEU A 161 -5.49 -3.82 4.28
C LEU A 161 -6.54 -4.70 3.59
N ALA A 162 -6.43 -4.91 2.28
CA ALA A 162 -7.29 -5.85 1.55
C ALA A 162 -7.12 -7.29 2.07
N LEU A 163 -5.88 -7.74 2.30
CA LEU A 163 -5.58 -9.05 2.88
C LEU A 163 -6.16 -9.15 4.30
N GLY A 164 -5.97 -8.10 5.11
CA GLY A 164 -6.53 -8.02 6.46
C GLY A 164 -8.05 -8.13 6.48
N ALA A 165 -8.74 -7.36 5.64
CA ALA A 165 -10.18 -7.42 5.52
C ALA A 165 -10.68 -8.82 5.13
N ALA A 166 -10.03 -9.47 4.14
CA ALA A 166 -10.36 -10.83 3.72
C ALA A 166 -10.11 -11.87 4.84
N ARG A 167 -9.01 -11.75 5.59
CA ARG A 167 -8.70 -12.62 6.75
C ARG A 167 -9.70 -12.45 7.89
N LEU A 168 -10.19 -11.23 8.08
CA LEU A 168 -11.16 -10.90 9.12
C LEU A 168 -12.62 -11.22 8.72
N GLY A 169 -12.85 -11.75 7.51
CA GLY A 169 -14.15 -12.31 7.12
C GLY A 169 -14.86 -11.59 5.98
N ALA A 170 -14.30 -10.55 5.39
CA ALA A 170 -14.89 -9.93 4.21
C ALA A 170 -15.08 -10.96 3.08
N GLU A 171 -16.27 -10.97 2.46
CA GLU A 171 -16.60 -11.90 1.38
C GLU A 171 -15.82 -11.55 0.11
N LYS A 172 -15.80 -10.27 -0.23
CA LYS A 172 -15.09 -9.74 -1.40
C LYS A 172 -14.38 -8.45 -1.03
N VAL A 173 -13.22 -8.25 -1.62
CA VAL A 173 -12.44 -7.02 -1.49
C VAL A 173 -12.07 -6.53 -2.89
N LEU A 174 -12.46 -5.29 -3.20
CA LEU A 174 -11.99 -4.55 -4.37
C LEU A 174 -10.84 -3.65 -3.93
N ALA A 175 -9.63 -4.06 -4.25
CA ALA A 175 -8.41 -3.30 -4.00
C ALA A 175 -8.11 -2.39 -5.19
N VAL A 176 -7.92 -1.10 -4.93
CA VAL A 176 -7.72 -0.09 -5.98
C VAL A 176 -6.44 0.68 -5.73
N ASP A 177 -5.65 0.87 -6.77
CA ASP A 177 -4.49 1.78 -6.72
C ASP A 177 -4.29 2.47 -8.07
N LEU A 178 -3.80 3.69 -8.03
CA LEU A 178 -3.43 4.45 -9.23
C LEU A 178 -2.25 3.79 -9.94
N ASN A 179 -1.32 3.22 -9.18
CA ASN A 179 -0.11 2.61 -9.70
C ASN A 179 -0.30 1.14 -10.04
N HIS A 180 0.00 0.79 -11.29
CA HIS A 180 -0.06 -0.59 -11.77
C HIS A 180 0.85 -1.54 -10.97
N LEU A 181 2.00 -1.04 -10.50
CA LEU A 181 2.92 -1.83 -9.68
C LEU A 181 2.28 -2.25 -8.35
N ALA A 182 1.53 -1.36 -7.69
CA ALA A 182 0.77 -1.67 -6.49
C ALA A 182 -0.30 -2.74 -6.75
N VAL A 183 -1.05 -2.60 -7.85
CA VAL A 183 -2.05 -3.62 -8.27
C VAL A 183 -1.42 -4.99 -8.45
N ARG A 184 -0.28 -5.06 -9.15
CA ARG A 184 0.47 -6.33 -9.34
C ARG A 184 0.96 -6.92 -8.02
N THR A 185 1.49 -6.08 -7.13
CA THR A 185 1.96 -6.49 -5.80
C THR A 185 0.81 -7.01 -4.95
N THR A 186 -0.33 -6.32 -4.92
CA THR A 186 -1.56 -6.78 -4.24
C THR A 186 -2.02 -8.14 -4.76
N LEU A 187 -2.06 -8.35 -6.08
CA LEU A 187 -2.44 -9.64 -6.68
C LEU A 187 -1.44 -10.75 -6.34
N ALA A 188 -0.14 -10.44 -6.31
CA ALA A 188 0.89 -11.39 -5.91
C ALA A 188 0.73 -11.79 -4.43
N ASN A 189 0.52 -10.83 -3.55
CA ASN A 189 0.28 -11.06 -2.13
C ASN A 189 -1.03 -11.82 -1.89
N ALA A 190 -2.11 -11.52 -2.62
CA ALA A 190 -3.35 -12.28 -2.56
C ALA A 190 -3.14 -13.76 -2.95
N ARG A 191 -2.30 -14.01 -3.96
CA ARG A 191 -1.96 -15.38 -4.39
C ARG A 191 -1.17 -16.14 -3.33
N ILE A 192 -0.14 -15.52 -2.75
CA ILE A 192 0.70 -16.09 -1.69
C ILE A 192 -0.16 -16.47 -0.48
N ASN A 193 -1.14 -15.63 -0.16
CA ASN A 193 -2.05 -15.84 0.97
C ASN A 193 -3.26 -16.74 0.65
N GLY A 194 -3.41 -17.23 -0.58
CA GLY A 194 -4.55 -18.07 -0.98
C GLY A 194 -5.89 -17.32 -1.04
N LEU A 195 -5.86 -15.98 -1.20
CA LEU A 195 -7.03 -15.09 -1.14
C LEU A 195 -7.51 -14.59 -2.52
N THR A 196 -7.04 -15.19 -3.61
CA THR A 196 -7.38 -14.76 -5.00
C THR A 196 -8.86 -14.86 -5.36
N ARG A 197 -9.64 -15.64 -4.62
CA ARG A 197 -11.11 -15.71 -4.80
C ARG A 197 -11.84 -14.55 -4.13
N GLN A 198 -11.24 -13.94 -3.12
CA GLN A 198 -11.84 -12.88 -2.32
C GLN A 198 -11.36 -11.50 -2.79
N ILE A 199 -10.10 -11.39 -3.24
CA ILE A 199 -9.48 -10.10 -3.58
C ILE A 199 -9.37 -9.97 -5.09
N VAL A 200 -9.93 -8.86 -5.60
CA VAL A 200 -9.73 -8.37 -6.97
C VAL A 200 -9.00 -7.05 -6.87
N ALA A 201 -7.90 -6.89 -7.60
CA ALA A 201 -7.17 -5.63 -7.64
C ALA A 201 -7.24 -5.00 -9.04
N VAL A 202 -7.50 -3.70 -9.08
CA VAL A 202 -7.68 -2.92 -10.31
C VAL A 202 -6.91 -1.61 -10.25
N GLN A 203 -6.45 -1.15 -11.40
CA GLN A 203 -5.84 0.16 -11.53
C GLN A 203 -6.92 1.21 -11.71
N GLY A 204 -6.87 2.28 -10.90
CA GLY A 204 -7.82 3.38 -10.98
C GLY A 204 -7.58 4.44 -9.91
N ARG A 205 -8.22 5.58 -10.09
CA ARG A 205 -8.22 6.67 -9.11
C ARG A 205 -9.24 6.37 -8.01
N ALA A 206 -8.85 6.59 -6.76
CA ALA A 206 -9.71 6.33 -5.60
C ALA A 206 -11.05 7.08 -5.70
N GLU A 207 -11.00 8.36 -6.10
CA GLU A 207 -12.17 9.25 -6.23
C GLU A 207 -13.17 8.82 -7.31
N GLU A 208 -12.69 8.10 -8.33
CA GLU A 208 -13.52 7.57 -9.40
C GLU A 208 -14.04 6.18 -9.05
N MET A 209 -13.18 5.34 -8.52
CA MET A 209 -13.49 3.94 -8.23
C MET A 209 -14.39 3.76 -6.99
N VAL A 210 -14.47 4.76 -6.12
CA VAL A 210 -15.33 4.72 -4.93
C VAL A 210 -16.83 4.57 -5.26
N HIS A 211 -17.25 4.86 -6.50
CA HIS A 211 -18.61 4.63 -6.95
C HIS A 211 -19.01 3.14 -6.98
N ALA A 212 -18.05 2.23 -7.12
CA ALA A 212 -18.36 0.79 -7.13
C ALA A 212 -19.03 0.37 -5.81
N PRO A 213 -20.03 -0.53 -5.83
CA PRO A 213 -20.72 -0.97 -4.64
C PRO A 213 -19.76 -1.58 -3.60
N ALA A 214 -19.90 -1.15 -2.35
CA ALA A 214 -19.23 -1.75 -1.20
C ALA A 214 -19.97 -1.38 0.09
N ASP A 215 -19.93 -2.28 1.06
CA ASP A 215 -20.50 -2.07 2.38
C ASP A 215 -19.58 -1.21 3.25
N LEU A 216 -18.27 -1.44 3.13
CA LEU A 216 -17.21 -0.72 3.84
C LEU A 216 -16.16 -0.18 2.86
N VAL A 217 -15.74 1.07 3.04
CA VAL A 217 -14.56 1.65 2.39
C VAL A 217 -13.42 1.71 3.40
N VAL A 218 -12.24 1.20 3.02
CA VAL A 218 -10.99 1.40 3.76
C VAL A 218 -10.06 2.22 2.89
N SER A 219 -9.45 3.26 3.45
CA SER A 219 -8.52 4.11 2.71
C SER A 219 -7.44 4.67 3.64
N ASN A 220 -6.19 4.29 3.40
CA ASN A 220 -5.03 4.80 4.10
C ASN A 220 -4.13 5.51 3.09
N ILE A 221 -4.48 6.75 2.75
CA ILE A 221 -3.88 7.53 1.66
C ILE A 221 -3.48 8.93 2.10
N HIS A 222 -2.66 9.58 1.28
CA HIS A 222 -2.24 10.95 1.52
C HIS A 222 -3.44 11.92 1.56
N TYR A 223 -3.33 12.94 2.42
CA TYR A 223 -4.35 13.95 2.62
C TYR A 223 -4.85 14.59 1.32
N ASP A 224 -3.95 14.87 0.36
CA ASP A 224 -4.32 15.51 -0.90
C ASP A 224 -5.34 14.72 -1.73
N ILE A 225 -5.32 13.40 -1.64
CA ILE A 225 -6.33 12.55 -2.28
C ILE A 225 -7.54 12.41 -1.37
N MET A 226 -7.33 12.22 -0.05
CA MET A 226 -8.40 12.06 0.93
C MET A 226 -9.40 13.22 0.90
N LYS A 227 -8.91 14.48 0.82
CA LYS A 227 -9.78 15.67 0.78
C LYS A 227 -10.74 15.70 -0.42
N HIS A 228 -10.35 15.09 -1.56
CA HIS A 228 -11.20 14.95 -2.73
C HIS A 228 -12.11 13.73 -2.62
N LEU A 229 -11.60 12.62 -2.07
CA LEU A 229 -12.37 11.40 -1.87
C LEU A 229 -13.62 11.65 -1.01
N VAL A 230 -13.47 12.27 0.18
CA VAL A 230 -14.56 12.42 1.16
C VAL A 230 -15.69 13.36 0.74
N VAL A 231 -15.48 14.13 -0.32
CA VAL A 231 -16.52 15.02 -0.91
C VAL A 231 -17.08 14.49 -2.23
N SER A 232 -16.51 13.41 -2.76
CA SER A 232 -16.98 12.80 -4.01
C SER A 232 -18.38 12.19 -3.85
N GLU A 233 -19.18 12.23 -4.91
CA GLU A 233 -20.53 11.66 -4.91
C GLU A 233 -20.51 10.18 -4.55
N GLY A 234 -19.52 9.42 -5.05
CA GLY A 234 -19.38 8.01 -4.76
C GLY A 234 -19.10 7.71 -3.30
N PHE A 235 -18.32 8.57 -2.60
CA PHE A 235 -18.09 8.43 -1.18
C PHE A 235 -19.33 8.81 -0.36
N LEU A 236 -20.02 9.87 -0.77
CA LEU A 236 -21.19 10.39 -0.03
C LEU A 236 -22.38 9.41 0.01
N ILE A 237 -22.41 8.39 -0.84
CA ILE A 237 -23.44 7.33 -0.78
C ILE A 237 -22.99 6.11 0.06
N LYS A 238 -21.75 6.08 0.54
CA LYS A 238 -21.25 4.98 1.38
C LYS A 238 -21.86 5.06 2.78
N LYS A 239 -22.05 3.89 3.37
CA LYS A 239 -22.61 3.78 4.73
C LYS A 239 -21.55 3.83 5.80
N GLU A 240 -20.37 3.30 5.50
CA GLU A 240 -19.30 3.07 6.47
C GLU A 240 -17.93 3.18 5.83
N ALA A 241 -16.98 3.79 6.56
CA ALA A 241 -15.59 3.87 6.09
C ALA A 241 -14.58 3.88 7.24
N ILE A 242 -13.37 3.36 6.96
CA ILE A 242 -12.15 3.52 7.76
C ILE A 242 -11.20 4.40 6.95
N LEU A 243 -10.85 5.56 7.48
CA LEU A 243 -10.05 6.58 6.81
C LEU A 243 -8.80 6.89 7.63
N SER A 244 -7.62 6.85 7.01
CA SER A 244 -6.33 7.02 7.66
C SER A 244 -5.30 7.70 6.76
N GLY A 245 -4.06 7.88 7.27
CA GLY A 245 -3.00 8.60 6.57
C GLY A 245 -3.04 10.11 6.80
N LEU A 246 -3.67 10.54 7.90
CA LEU A 246 -3.94 11.94 8.21
C LEU A 246 -3.11 12.39 9.43
N MET A 247 -2.37 13.47 9.29
CA MET A 247 -1.75 14.15 10.44
C MET A 247 -2.77 15.02 11.17
N THR A 248 -2.44 15.47 12.38
CA THR A 248 -3.38 16.15 13.30
C THR A 248 -4.19 17.30 12.68
N THR A 249 -3.56 18.17 11.90
CA THR A 249 -4.27 19.28 11.22
C THR A 249 -5.18 18.82 10.11
N GLU A 250 -4.74 17.85 9.34
CA GLU A 250 -5.47 17.23 8.24
C GLU A 250 -6.68 16.47 8.78
N ALA A 251 -6.47 15.69 9.83
CA ALA A 251 -7.51 14.94 10.51
C ALA A 251 -8.66 15.83 11.00
N ARG A 252 -8.34 16.98 11.62
CA ARG A 252 -9.36 17.95 12.03
C ARG A 252 -10.17 18.48 10.86
N THR A 253 -9.51 18.76 9.73
CA THR A 253 -10.18 19.24 8.52
C THR A 253 -11.12 18.17 7.96
N ILE A 254 -10.63 16.93 7.82
CA ILE A 254 -11.43 15.80 7.30
C ILE A 254 -12.60 15.49 8.24
N GLU A 255 -12.39 15.50 9.55
CA GLU A 255 -13.46 15.30 10.54
C GLU A 255 -14.57 16.34 10.40
N GLN A 256 -14.24 17.63 10.24
CA GLN A 256 -15.21 18.70 10.02
C GLN A 256 -16.01 18.48 8.73
N VAL A 257 -15.33 18.12 7.64
CA VAL A 257 -15.96 17.80 6.35
C VAL A 257 -16.93 16.63 6.50
N LEU A 258 -16.49 15.52 7.10
CA LEU A 258 -17.31 14.32 7.30
C LEU A 258 -18.57 14.64 8.11
N LYS A 259 -18.45 15.37 9.23
CA LYS A 259 -19.58 15.80 10.06
C LYS A 259 -20.56 16.68 9.26
N SER A 260 -20.03 17.63 8.47
CA SER A 260 -20.88 18.51 7.63
C SER A 260 -21.64 17.75 6.54
N LYS A 261 -21.13 16.56 6.15
CA LYS A 261 -21.75 15.66 5.15
C LYS A 261 -22.63 14.58 5.76
N GLY A 262 -22.87 14.61 7.09
CA GLY A 262 -23.77 13.70 7.78
C GLY A 262 -23.13 12.38 8.20
N PHE A 263 -21.79 12.32 8.30
CA PHE A 263 -21.11 11.17 8.88
C PHE A 263 -20.86 11.39 10.38
N LEU A 264 -20.99 10.32 11.14
CA LEU A 264 -20.66 10.25 12.56
C LEU A 264 -19.30 9.56 12.71
N ILE A 265 -18.47 10.07 13.62
CA ILE A 265 -17.23 9.40 14.00
C ILE A 265 -17.61 8.29 15.00
N ALA A 266 -17.58 7.04 14.55
CA ALA A 266 -17.93 5.88 15.36
C ALA A 266 -16.75 5.44 16.24
N ASP A 267 -15.52 5.57 15.74
CA ASP A 267 -14.29 5.29 16.49
C ASP A 267 -13.13 6.17 15.94
N HIS A 268 -12.13 6.41 16.79
CA HIS A 268 -10.97 7.21 16.43
C HIS A 268 -9.72 6.70 17.13
N LEU A 269 -8.68 6.39 16.37
CA LEU A 269 -7.38 5.96 16.87
C LEU A 269 -6.30 6.98 16.52
N SER A 270 -5.45 7.29 17.50
CA SER A 270 -4.25 8.13 17.34
C SER A 270 -3.23 7.71 18.39
N PRO A 271 -2.57 6.53 18.22
CA PRO A 271 -1.73 5.94 19.26
C PRO A 271 -0.50 6.77 19.59
N ASP A 272 0.02 7.52 18.62
CA ASP A 272 1.21 8.40 18.76
C ASP A 272 0.86 9.90 18.88
N GLY A 273 -0.45 10.24 18.80
CA GLY A 273 -0.93 11.62 18.81
C GLY A 273 -0.60 12.43 17.55
N ILE A 274 0.04 11.82 16.55
CA ILE A 274 0.47 12.46 15.30
C ILE A 274 -0.42 12.00 14.15
N TRP A 275 -0.58 10.69 14.01
CA TRP A 275 -1.36 10.05 12.95
C TRP A 275 -2.75 9.66 13.44
N HIS A 276 -3.75 9.91 12.63
CA HIS A 276 -5.15 9.69 12.95
C HIS A 276 -5.82 8.72 11.99
N THR A 277 -6.66 7.86 12.54
CA THR A 277 -7.49 6.89 11.82
C THR A 277 -8.91 6.99 12.35
N PHE A 278 -9.86 7.22 11.47
CA PHE A 278 -11.29 7.33 11.79
C PHE A 278 -12.05 6.12 11.28
N HIS A 279 -12.96 5.61 12.09
CA HIS A 279 -14.07 4.78 11.66
C HIS A 279 -15.31 5.66 11.63
N VAL A 280 -15.97 5.77 10.49
CA VAL A 280 -17.12 6.65 10.28
C VAL A 280 -18.30 5.89 9.75
N LYS A 281 -19.51 6.25 10.21
CA LYS A 281 -20.78 5.72 9.76
C LYS A 281 -21.68 6.86 9.32
N ARG A 282 -22.48 6.61 8.28
CA ARG A 282 -23.48 7.57 7.88
C ARG A 282 -24.59 7.63 8.94
N GLY A 283 -24.96 8.85 9.37
CA GLY A 283 -26.03 9.10 10.33
C GLY A 283 -27.42 8.97 9.70
#